data_c75b4cad5a8105f11792fd7c7fb25800
#
_entry.id   c75b4cad5a8105f11792fd7c7fb25800
#
_cell.length_a   1.000
_cell.length_b   1.000
_cell.length_c   1.000
_cell.angle_alpha   90.00
_cell.angle_beta   90.00
_cell.angle_gamma   90.00
#
_symmetry.space_group_name_H-M   'P 1'
#
loop_
_entity.id
_entity.type
_entity.pdbx_description
1 polymer ?
#
loop_
_entity_poly.entity_id
_entity_poly.type
_entity_poly.pdbx_seq_one_letter_code
_entity_poly.pdbx_strand_id
1 'polypeptide(L)'
;CMDSMAIVRSFAHGNSSHGTGTTWVMTGYNDRTKMRPSMGSIIAKAKGTAHPVTGLPSYVRIGGIGSDGPGWLGTRFQALSPSGQARKNMELAVDASRFGDRRGLLNSIDVINRKVDRSGQMAGLDGFEQQAFDLVLGSAKDAFDIKKEDPKVRARYGKGLGEQLLLARRLTAAGSRFVNIQYG
;
A
#
# COMPACT_ATOMS: atom_id res chain seq x y z
N CYS A 1 3.17 -23.93 12.32
CA CYS A 1 2.89 -22.92 11.28
C CYS A 1 2.25 -23.51 10.02
N MET A 2 2.55 -24.80 9.69
CA MET A 2 1.96 -25.44 8.49
C MET A 2 0.43 -25.58 8.56
N ASP A 3 -0.12 -25.69 9.77
CA ASP A 3 -1.56 -25.80 10.00
C ASP A 3 -2.37 -24.55 9.60
N SER A 4 -1.66 -23.41 9.41
CA SER A 4 -2.25 -22.13 9.02
C SER A 4 -1.89 -21.71 7.60
N MET A 5 -1.32 -22.62 6.80
CA MET A 5 -0.88 -22.33 5.43
C MET A 5 -1.53 -23.30 4.44
N ALA A 6 -1.88 -22.76 3.27
CA ALA A 6 -2.28 -23.55 2.11
C ALA A 6 -1.21 -23.46 1.03
N ILE A 7 -0.76 -24.61 0.54
CA ILE A 7 0.21 -24.69 -0.56
C ILE A 7 -0.50 -25.13 -1.82
N VAL A 8 -0.59 -24.21 -2.80
CA VAL A 8 -1.14 -24.54 -4.12
C VAL A 8 0.01 -24.98 -5.03
N ARG A 9 0.08 -26.27 -5.33
CA ARG A 9 1.13 -26.87 -6.17
C ARG A 9 0.76 -26.98 -7.64
N SER A 10 -0.51 -26.86 -7.97
CA SER A 10 -1.02 -26.95 -9.34
C SER A 10 -0.91 -25.67 -10.14
N PHE A 11 -0.40 -24.60 -9.52
CA PHE A 11 -0.23 -23.33 -10.22
C PHE A 11 0.98 -23.40 -11.15
N ALA A 12 0.73 -23.37 -12.45
CA ALA A 12 1.77 -23.39 -13.47
C ALA A 12 1.41 -22.45 -14.62
N HIS A 13 2.41 -21.82 -15.19
CA HIS A 13 2.27 -21.01 -16.40
C HIS A 13 3.45 -21.25 -17.34
N GLY A 14 3.22 -21.18 -18.65
CA GLY A 14 4.21 -21.46 -19.70
C GLY A 14 5.20 -20.32 -19.98
N ASN A 15 5.36 -19.34 -19.07
CA ASN A 15 6.22 -18.18 -19.30
C ASN A 15 7.25 -18.01 -18.19
N SER A 16 8.53 -18.22 -18.51
CA SER A 16 9.65 -18.07 -17.59
C SER A 16 10.23 -16.65 -17.52
N SER A 17 9.70 -15.70 -18.31
CA SER A 17 10.15 -14.31 -18.28
C SER A 17 9.70 -13.61 -16.98
N HIS A 18 10.64 -12.99 -16.28
CA HIS A 18 10.34 -12.21 -15.08
C HIS A 18 9.25 -11.15 -15.29
N GLY A 19 9.29 -10.44 -16.41
CA GLY A 19 8.32 -9.39 -16.72
C GLY A 19 6.91 -9.92 -17.00
N THR A 20 6.81 -10.80 -18.00
CA THR A 20 5.51 -11.33 -18.44
C THR A 20 4.93 -12.33 -17.44
N GLY A 21 5.78 -13.17 -16.85
CA GLY A 21 5.36 -14.10 -15.78
C GLY A 21 4.83 -13.36 -14.57
N THR A 22 5.50 -12.29 -14.11
CA THR A 22 5.02 -11.43 -13.02
C THR A 22 3.68 -10.79 -13.38
N THR A 23 3.53 -10.26 -14.60
CA THR A 23 2.26 -9.69 -15.06
C THR A 23 1.14 -10.73 -14.97
N TRP A 24 1.42 -11.94 -15.43
CA TRP A 24 0.43 -13.02 -15.39
C TRP A 24 0.00 -13.36 -13.98
N VAL A 25 0.96 -13.54 -13.06
CA VAL A 25 0.67 -13.82 -11.65
C VAL A 25 -0.11 -12.70 -11.00
N MET A 26 0.29 -11.44 -11.27
CA MET A 26 -0.31 -10.28 -10.59
C MET A 26 -1.69 -9.87 -11.12
N THR A 27 -1.96 -10.15 -12.40
CA THR A 27 -3.18 -9.65 -13.07
C THR A 27 -4.09 -10.76 -13.59
N GLY A 28 -3.63 -12.00 -13.64
CA GLY A 28 -4.33 -13.13 -14.29
C GLY A 28 -4.20 -13.14 -15.81
N TYR A 29 -3.40 -12.25 -16.42
CA TYR A 29 -3.25 -12.13 -17.86
C TYR A 29 -1.78 -12.00 -18.25
N ASN A 30 -1.39 -12.63 -19.36
CA ASN A 30 -0.02 -12.58 -19.89
C ASN A 30 0.22 -11.38 -20.84
N ASP A 31 -0.80 -10.58 -21.10
CA ASP A 31 -0.73 -9.43 -22.00
C ASP A 31 -0.35 -8.15 -21.23
N ARG A 32 0.84 -7.63 -21.51
CA ARG A 32 1.37 -6.39 -20.93
C ARG A 32 0.92 -5.13 -21.65
N THR A 33 0.31 -5.25 -22.80
CA THR A 33 -0.14 -4.10 -23.61
C THR A 33 -1.40 -3.47 -23.02
N LYS A 34 -2.17 -4.23 -22.25
CA LYS A 34 -3.38 -3.76 -21.58
C LYS A 34 -3.12 -3.49 -20.11
N MET A 35 -3.38 -2.27 -19.68
CA MET A 35 -3.27 -1.87 -18.28
C MET A 35 -4.38 -2.51 -17.44
N ARG A 36 -4.13 -3.71 -16.94
CA ARG A 36 -5.07 -4.44 -16.08
C ARG A 36 -4.72 -4.22 -14.61
N PRO A 37 -5.72 -4.16 -13.73
CA PRO A 37 -5.47 -4.02 -12.31
C PRO A 37 -4.81 -5.28 -11.74
N SER A 38 -3.86 -5.07 -10.85
CA SER A 38 -3.26 -6.12 -10.06
C SER A 38 -4.24 -6.67 -9.02
N MET A 39 -3.98 -7.88 -8.54
CA MET A 39 -4.74 -8.54 -7.49
C MET A 39 -4.90 -7.65 -6.25
N GLY A 40 -3.82 -7.00 -5.81
CA GLY A 40 -3.86 -6.08 -4.66
C GLY A 40 -4.74 -4.85 -4.90
N SER A 41 -4.75 -4.31 -6.12
CA SER A 41 -5.63 -3.18 -6.49
C SER A 41 -7.10 -3.58 -6.51
N ILE A 42 -7.41 -4.80 -6.96
CA ILE A 42 -8.79 -5.35 -6.90
C ILE A 42 -9.23 -5.52 -5.45
N ILE A 43 -8.37 -6.04 -4.58
CA ILE A 43 -8.65 -6.19 -3.15
C ILE A 43 -8.87 -4.81 -2.51
N ALA A 44 -8.02 -3.81 -2.82
CA ALA A 44 -8.18 -2.46 -2.31
C ALA A 44 -9.52 -1.83 -2.77
N LYS A 45 -9.97 -2.11 -4.00
CA LYS A 45 -11.30 -1.67 -4.46
C LYS A 45 -12.43 -2.37 -3.71
N ALA A 46 -12.32 -3.66 -3.50
CA ALA A 46 -13.39 -4.46 -2.87
C ALA A 46 -13.51 -4.23 -1.36
N LYS A 47 -12.39 -3.95 -0.68
CA LYS A 47 -12.31 -3.85 0.80
C LYS A 47 -12.09 -2.44 1.33
N GLY A 48 -11.98 -1.45 0.44
CA GLY A 48 -11.59 -0.08 0.77
C GLY A 48 -10.09 0.14 0.64
N THR A 49 -9.69 1.39 0.40
CA THR A 49 -8.28 1.77 0.17
C THR A 49 -7.46 1.81 1.45
N ALA A 50 -8.12 1.95 2.61
CA ALA A 50 -7.48 1.97 3.93
C ALA A 50 -8.31 1.21 4.96
N HIS A 51 -7.67 0.81 6.05
CA HIS A 51 -8.34 0.24 7.20
C HIS A 51 -9.13 1.34 7.94
N PRO A 52 -10.44 1.15 8.25
CA PRO A 52 -11.31 2.23 8.72
C PRO A 52 -10.92 2.80 10.09
N VAL A 53 -10.21 2.02 10.90
CA VAL A 53 -9.81 2.44 12.25
C VAL A 53 -8.36 2.94 12.30
N THR A 54 -7.44 2.23 11.62
CA THR A 54 -6.00 2.55 11.71
C THR A 54 -5.52 3.48 10.60
N GLY A 55 -6.31 3.69 9.55
CA GLY A 55 -5.88 4.44 8.37
C GLY A 55 -4.83 3.71 7.50
N LEU A 56 -4.42 2.49 7.91
CA LEU A 56 -3.37 1.76 7.20
C LEU A 56 -3.83 1.39 5.78
N PRO A 57 -3.01 1.62 4.75
CA PRO A 57 -3.35 1.25 3.38
C PRO A 57 -3.68 -0.23 3.24
N SER A 58 -4.78 -0.52 2.54
CA SER A 58 -5.20 -1.90 2.30
C SER A 58 -4.24 -2.66 1.41
N TYR A 59 -3.55 -1.98 0.52
CA TYR A 59 -2.55 -2.56 -0.37
C TYR A 59 -1.18 -1.93 -0.17
N VAL A 60 -0.22 -2.73 0.27
CA VAL A 60 1.18 -2.32 0.45
C VAL A 60 2.09 -3.23 -0.38
N ARG A 61 3.10 -2.65 -1.03
CA ARG A 61 4.16 -3.41 -1.69
C ARG A 61 5.51 -3.13 -1.03
N ILE A 62 6.28 -4.18 -0.85
CA ILE A 62 7.64 -4.14 -0.34
C ILE A 62 8.56 -4.61 -1.46
N GLY A 63 9.48 -3.74 -1.90
CA GLY A 63 10.31 -3.99 -3.09
C GLY A 63 9.66 -3.48 -4.38
N GLY A 64 10.29 -3.76 -5.51
CA GLY A 64 9.89 -3.25 -6.83
C GLY A 64 9.32 -4.33 -7.74
N ILE A 65 8.08 -4.73 -7.56
CA ILE A 65 7.39 -5.62 -8.52
C ILE A 65 6.83 -4.80 -9.66
N GLY A 66 7.14 -5.18 -10.88
CA GLY A 66 6.42 -4.70 -12.05
C GLY A 66 5.00 -5.26 -12.11
N SER A 67 4.09 -4.57 -12.81
CA SER A 67 2.70 -5.01 -13.04
C SER A 67 1.82 -5.08 -11.77
N ASP A 68 2.14 -4.29 -10.76
CA ASP A 68 1.41 -4.17 -9.51
C ASP A 68 0.48 -2.94 -9.46
N GLY A 69 0.29 -2.29 -10.60
CA GLY A 69 -0.51 -1.10 -10.73
C GLY A 69 -2.02 -1.33 -10.68
N PRO A 70 -2.78 -0.24 -10.53
CA PRO A 70 -4.25 -0.27 -10.46
C PRO A 70 -4.92 -0.44 -11.83
N GLY A 71 -4.18 -0.32 -12.94
CA GLY A 71 -4.72 -0.37 -14.28
C GLY A 71 -5.87 0.63 -14.48
N TRP A 72 -6.95 0.16 -15.07
CA TRP A 72 -8.15 0.98 -15.33
C TRP A 72 -8.98 1.31 -14.07
N LEU A 73 -8.65 0.77 -12.89
CA LEU A 73 -9.34 1.13 -11.64
C LEU A 73 -9.02 2.54 -11.15
N GLY A 74 -7.90 3.12 -11.62
CA GLY A 74 -7.43 4.44 -11.21
C GLY A 74 -6.45 4.41 -10.03
N THR A 75 -5.67 5.47 -9.93
CA THR A 75 -4.50 5.59 -9.04
C THR A 75 -4.82 5.44 -7.55
N ARG A 76 -6.06 5.76 -7.13
CA ARG A 76 -6.48 5.60 -5.72
C ARG A 76 -6.36 4.16 -5.20
N PHE A 77 -6.26 3.17 -6.08
CA PHE A 77 -6.12 1.75 -5.72
C PHE A 77 -4.69 1.23 -5.91
N GLN A 78 -3.74 2.14 -6.06
CA GLN A 78 -2.33 1.79 -6.18
C GLN A 78 -1.75 1.34 -4.83
N ALA A 79 -0.77 0.41 -4.90
CA ALA A 79 -0.04 0.01 -3.72
C ALA A 79 0.74 1.17 -3.10
N LEU A 80 0.69 1.29 -1.77
CA LEU A 80 1.67 2.11 -1.06
C LEU A 80 3.02 1.39 -1.06
N SER A 81 4.08 2.08 -1.46
CA SER A 81 5.45 1.59 -1.35
C SER A 81 6.15 2.31 -0.18
N PRO A 82 6.43 1.64 0.95
CA PRO A 82 7.05 2.26 2.12
C PRO A 82 8.58 2.38 1.99
N SER A 83 9.10 2.64 0.79
CA SER A 83 10.53 2.73 0.52
C SER A 83 10.97 4.15 0.16
N GLY A 84 12.23 4.47 0.40
CA GLY A 84 12.83 5.73 -0.03
C GLY A 84 12.15 6.97 0.53
N GLN A 85 11.79 7.91 -0.35
CA GLN A 85 11.18 9.19 0.01
C GLN A 85 9.80 9.02 0.65
N ALA A 86 9.01 8.02 0.25
CA ALA A 86 7.70 7.77 0.83
C ALA A 86 7.79 7.47 2.34
N ARG A 87 8.81 6.74 2.78
CA ARG A 87 9.06 6.49 4.21
C ARG A 87 9.43 7.76 4.96
N LYS A 88 10.27 8.60 4.36
CA LYS A 88 10.65 9.90 4.96
C LYS A 88 9.45 10.84 5.06
N ASN A 89 8.56 10.82 4.08
CA ASN A 89 7.35 11.64 4.08
C ASN A 89 6.30 11.19 5.11
N MET A 90 6.43 9.98 5.67
CA MET A 90 5.61 9.54 6.81
C MET A 90 6.07 10.15 8.14
N GLU A 91 7.27 10.74 8.18
CA GLU A 91 7.77 11.49 9.33
C GLU A 91 7.33 12.95 9.18
N LEU A 92 6.51 13.44 10.13
CA LEU A 92 6.12 14.85 10.13
C LEU A 92 7.33 15.74 10.34
N ALA A 93 7.59 16.61 9.38
CA ALA A 93 8.59 17.68 9.51
C ALA A 93 8.10 18.89 10.33
N VAL A 94 6.84 18.89 10.74
CA VAL A 94 6.17 19.96 11.50
C VAL A 94 5.31 19.37 12.61
N ASP A 95 5.06 20.17 13.63
CA ASP A 95 4.16 19.82 14.73
C ASP A 95 2.74 19.47 14.21
N ALA A 96 2.12 18.46 14.82
CA ALA A 96 0.79 17.97 14.43
C ALA A 96 -0.30 19.08 14.53
N SER A 97 -0.16 20.03 15.47
CA SER A 97 -1.07 21.16 15.61
C SER A 97 -0.99 22.09 14.39
N ARG A 98 0.23 22.47 14.00
CA ARG A 98 0.45 23.31 12.82
C ARG A 98 0.03 22.62 11.50
N PHE A 99 0.08 21.30 11.48
CA PHE A 99 -0.40 20.53 10.34
C PHE A 99 -1.93 20.58 10.23
N GLY A 100 -2.64 20.51 11.39
CA GLY A 100 -4.09 20.68 11.47
C GLY A 100 -4.55 22.07 10.99
N ASP A 101 -3.84 23.12 11.39
CA ASP A 101 -4.14 24.51 10.99
C ASP A 101 -3.97 24.72 9.49
N ARG A 102 -2.89 24.18 8.91
CA ARG A 102 -2.65 24.22 7.46
C ARG A 102 -3.74 23.50 6.66
N ARG A 103 -4.24 22.37 7.17
CA ARG A 103 -5.34 21.64 6.56
C ARG A 103 -6.65 22.44 6.61
N GLY A 104 -6.96 23.05 7.73
CA GLY A 104 -8.12 23.94 7.86
C GLY A 104 -8.10 25.06 6.84
N LEU A 105 -6.93 25.66 6.62
CA LEU A 105 -6.72 26.71 5.62
C LEU A 105 -6.88 26.17 4.18
N LEU A 106 -6.27 25.03 3.85
CA LEU A 106 -6.43 24.38 2.55
C LEU A 106 -7.89 24.04 2.27
N ASN A 107 -8.60 23.44 3.21
CA ASN A 107 -10.01 23.12 3.04
C ASN A 107 -10.88 24.36 2.79
N SER A 108 -10.56 25.50 3.41
CA SER A 108 -11.30 26.75 3.17
C SER A 108 -11.05 27.33 1.76
N ILE A 109 -9.87 27.12 1.20
CA ILE A 109 -9.52 27.51 -0.18
C ILE A 109 -10.16 26.53 -1.19
N ASP A 110 -10.14 25.24 -0.91
CA ASP A 110 -10.67 24.19 -1.80
C ASP A 110 -12.20 24.22 -1.93
N VAL A 111 -12.93 24.76 -0.97
CA VAL A 111 -14.38 24.99 -1.09
C VAL A 111 -14.71 25.87 -2.31
N ILE A 112 -13.81 26.78 -2.68
CA ILE A 112 -13.98 27.64 -3.86
C ILE A 112 -13.76 26.85 -5.16
N ASN A 113 -12.75 25.97 -5.19
CA ASN A 113 -12.41 25.17 -6.38
C ASN A 113 -13.40 24.01 -6.62
N ARG A 114 -13.99 23.42 -5.58
CA ARG A 114 -14.96 22.31 -5.69
C ARG A 114 -16.24 22.69 -6.41
N LYS A 115 -16.65 23.97 -6.36
CA LYS A 115 -17.81 24.46 -7.11
C LYS A 115 -17.61 24.41 -8.63
N VAL A 116 -16.38 24.25 -9.09
CA VAL A 116 -15.99 24.23 -10.51
C VAL A 116 -15.65 22.80 -11.01
N ASP A 117 -15.37 21.85 -10.10
CA ASP A 117 -15.01 20.47 -10.49
C ASP A 117 -16.20 19.63 -10.91
N ARG A 118 -16.43 19.56 -12.23
CA ARG A 118 -17.43 18.67 -12.85
C ARG A 118 -16.93 17.27 -13.16
N SER A 119 -15.64 16.99 -12.95
CA SER A 119 -15.00 15.73 -13.37
C SER A 119 -14.93 14.66 -12.28
N GLY A 120 -15.13 15.02 -11.01
CA GLY A 120 -14.98 14.15 -9.86
C GLY A 120 -13.53 13.76 -9.53
N GLN A 121 -12.55 14.35 -10.23
CA GLN A 121 -11.12 14.08 -10.00
C GLN A 121 -10.66 14.60 -8.63
N MET A 122 -11.23 15.70 -8.16
CA MET A 122 -10.96 16.28 -6.84
C MET A 122 -11.40 15.33 -5.71
N ALA A 123 -12.53 14.66 -5.85
CA ALA A 123 -12.98 13.67 -4.85
C ALA A 123 -12.00 12.49 -4.71
N GLY A 124 -11.31 12.12 -5.79
CA GLY A 124 -10.23 11.13 -5.74
C GLY A 124 -8.99 11.64 -4.99
N LEU A 125 -8.61 12.90 -5.21
CA LEU A 125 -7.50 13.56 -4.51
C LEU A 125 -7.77 13.65 -3.01
N ASP A 126 -8.96 14.10 -2.62
CA ASP A 126 -9.40 14.17 -1.21
C ASP A 126 -9.24 12.84 -0.48
N GLY A 127 -9.57 11.73 -1.15
CA GLY A 127 -9.40 10.40 -0.60
C GLY A 127 -7.93 10.03 -0.33
N PHE A 128 -7.00 10.46 -1.19
CA PHE A 128 -5.57 10.27 -0.99
C PHE A 128 -5.01 11.14 0.14
N GLU A 129 -5.42 12.40 0.18
CA GLU A 129 -5.00 13.32 1.22
C GLU A 129 -5.47 12.84 2.58
N GLN A 130 -6.72 12.41 2.69
CA GLN A 130 -7.25 11.83 3.93
C GLN A 130 -6.47 10.58 4.34
N GLN A 131 -6.21 9.66 3.40
CA GLN A 131 -5.45 8.44 3.67
C GLN A 131 -4.02 8.75 4.11
N ALA A 132 -3.34 9.69 3.46
CA ALA A 132 -2.01 10.14 3.84
C ALA A 132 -2.01 10.76 5.23
N PHE A 133 -3.04 11.53 5.55
CA PHE A 133 -3.24 12.18 6.83
C PHE A 133 -3.41 11.16 7.96
N ASP A 134 -4.33 10.21 7.77
CA ASP A 134 -4.61 9.15 8.74
C ASP A 134 -3.37 8.27 8.98
N LEU A 135 -2.58 8.04 7.94
CA LEU A 135 -1.33 7.29 8.03
C LEU A 135 -0.26 8.04 8.85
N VAL A 136 -0.13 9.36 8.63
CA VAL A 136 0.93 10.17 9.25
C VAL A 136 0.61 10.52 10.69
N LEU A 137 -0.66 10.82 11.01
CA LEU A 137 -1.10 11.18 12.36
C LEU A 137 -1.53 9.98 13.20
N GLY A 138 -1.94 8.90 12.55
CA GLY A 138 -2.40 7.69 13.22
C GLY A 138 -1.29 6.81 13.77
N SER A 139 -1.68 5.81 14.56
CA SER A 139 -0.79 4.74 15.04
C SER A 139 -0.29 3.81 13.92
N ALA A 140 -0.84 3.93 12.73
CA ALA A 140 -0.51 3.10 11.57
C ALA A 140 0.97 3.18 11.18
N LYS A 141 1.62 4.36 11.35
CA LYS A 141 3.06 4.53 11.09
C LYS A 141 3.93 3.58 11.92
N ASP A 142 3.47 3.20 13.11
CA ASP A 142 4.20 2.30 13.99
C ASP A 142 4.31 0.89 13.43
N ALA A 143 3.37 0.48 12.58
CA ALA A 143 3.43 -0.81 11.90
C ALA A 143 4.60 -0.89 10.89
N PHE A 144 5.04 0.25 10.34
CA PHE A 144 6.18 0.32 9.42
C PHE A 144 7.53 0.29 10.14
N ASP A 145 7.57 0.53 11.45
CA ASP A 145 8.81 0.53 12.22
C ASP A 145 9.08 -0.85 12.83
N ILE A 146 9.88 -1.66 12.13
CA ILE A 146 10.29 -2.98 12.61
C ILE A 146 11.17 -2.92 13.87
N LYS A 147 11.74 -1.76 14.22
CA LYS A 147 12.54 -1.61 15.44
C LYS A 147 11.68 -1.68 16.70
N LYS A 148 10.39 -1.40 16.59
CA LYS A 148 9.41 -1.54 17.69
C LYS A 148 9.05 -3.00 18.01
N GLU A 149 9.50 -3.95 17.21
CA GLU A 149 9.30 -5.38 17.48
C GLU A 149 10.32 -5.89 18.51
N ASP A 150 9.93 -6.91 19.27
CA ASP A 150 10.82 -7.59 20.21
C ASP A 150 12.14 -7.99 19.54
N PRO A 151 13.30 -7.67 20.13
CA PRO A 151 14.60 -8.01 19.57
C PRO A 151 14.79 -9.51 19.28
N LYS A 152 14.21 -10.39 20.12
CA LYS A 152 14.26 -11.85 19.92
C LYS A 152 13.47 -12.27 18.67
N VAL A 153 12.31 -11.64 18.44
CA VAL A 153 11.51 -11.88 17.25
C VAL A 153 12.25 -11.39 16.02
N ARG A 154 12.82 -10.17 16.07
CA ARG A 154 13.64 -9.63 14.98
C ARG A 154 14.82 -10.52 14.63
N ALA A 155 15.52 -11.04 15.64
CA ALA A 155 16.65 -11.95 15.44
C ALA A 155 16.22 -13.24 14.73
N ARG A 156 15.03 -13.78 15.02
CA ARG A 156 14.49 -14.98 14.36
C ARG A 156 14.17 -14.78 12.88
N TYR A 157 13.72 -13.57 12.50
CA TYR A 157 13.47 -13.25 11.10
C TYR A 157 14.77 -12.99 10.33
N GLY A 158 15.81 -12.47 10.99
CA GLY A 158 17.09 -12.13 10.36
C GLY A 158 17.00 -10.89 9.47
N LYS A 159 17.99 -10.75 8.56
CA LYS A 159 18.12 -9.61 7.64
C LYS A 159 17.53 -9.90 6.26
N GLY A 160 17.47 -8.88 5.42
CA GLY A 160 17.05 -8.98 4.02
C GLY A 160 15.58 -9.41 3.87
N LEU A 161 15.33 -10.58 3.29
CA LEU A 161 13.95 -11.10 3.13
C LEU A 161 13.26 -11.24 4.48
N GLY A 162 13.97 -11.66 5.53
CA GLY A 162 13.39 -11.78 6.86
C GLY A 162 12.84 -10.46 7.41
N GLU A 163 13.55 -9.35 7.22
CA GLU A 163 13.05 -8.02 7.60
C GLU A 163 11.79 -7.63 6.81
N GLN A 164 11.74 -7.97 5.53
CA GLN A 164 10.56 -7.72 4.68
C GLN A 164 9.36 -8.55 5.14
N LEU A 165 9.57 -9.82 5.48
CA LEU A 165 8.53 -10.71 6.01
C LEU A 165 8.03 -10.23 7.38
N LEU A 166 8.93 -9.76 8.24
CA LEU A 166 8.56 -9.16 9.53
C LEU A 166 7.71 -7.91 9.33
N LEU A 167 8.11 -7.04 8.41
CA LEU A 167 7.34 -5.85 8.06
C LEU A 167 5.96 -6.23 7.54
N ALA A 168 5.86 -7.20 6.62
CA ALA A 168 4.59 -7.68 6.09
C ALA A 168 3.68 -8.23 7.19
N ARG A 169 4.20 -9.02 8.12
CA ARG A 169 3.47 -9.51 9.30
C ARG A 169 2.89 -8.35 10.12
N ARG A 170 3.71 -7.34 10.42
CA ARG A 170 3.28 -6.18 11.21
C ARG A 170 2.19 -5.39 10.51
N LEU A 171 2.35 -5.15 9.21
CA LEU A 171 1.36 -4.45 8.39
C LEU A 171 0.03 -5.21 8.34
N THR A 172 0.07 -6.53 8.14
CA THR A 172 -1.12 -7.36 8.13
C THR A 172 -1.82 -7.37 9.49
N ALA A 173 -1.05 -7.49 10.59
CA ALA A 173 -1.58 -7.42 11.94
C ALA A 173 -2.23 -6.05 12.26
N ALA A 174 -1.71 -4.98 11.66
CA ALA A 174 -2.25 -3.62 11.81
C ALA A 174 -3.42 -3.30 10.85
N GLY A 175 -3.78 -4.21 9.94
CA GLY A 175 -4.98 -4.10 9.12
C GLY A 175 -4.79 -3.99 7.60
N SER A 176 -3.55 -4.05 7.08
CA SER A 176 -3.36 -4.17 5.62
C SER A 176 -3.98 -5.47 5.10
N ARG A 177 -4.71 -5.38 4.00
CA ARG A 177 -5.45 -6.51 3.42
C ARG A 177 -4.62 -7.34 2.46
N PHE A 178 -3.66 -6.71 1.81
CA PHE A 178 -2.78 -7.34 0.86
C PHE A 178 -1.37 -6.72 0.94
N VAL A 179 -0.40 -7.55 1.24
CA VAL A 179 1.01 -7.14 1.26
C VAL A 179 1.77 -7.99 0.26
N ASN A 180 2.39 -7.33 -0.70
CA ASN A 180 3.18 -7.95 -1.73
C ASN A 180 4.66 -7.73 -1.45
N ILE A 181 5.46 -8.80 -1.52
CA ILE A 181 6.90 -8.76 -1.32
C ILE A 181 7.57 -9.25 -2.60
N GLN A 182 8.47 -8.45 -3.12
CA GLN A 182 9.40 -8.92 -4.14
C GLN A 182 10.78 -9.08 -3.52
N TYR A 183 11.32 -10.26 -3.69
CA TYR A 183 12.68 -10.60 -3.35
C TYR A 183 13.39 -11.12 -4.60
N GLY A 184 14.51 -10.48 -4.97
CA GLY A 184 15.35 -10.85 -6.10
C GLY A 184 16.73 -10.28 -5.93
#